data_e78285af59781735494a87ce0d4fc48a
#
_entry.id   e78285af59781735494a87ce0d4fc48a
#
_cell.length_a   1.000
_cell.length_b   1.000
_cell.length_c   1.000
_cell.angle_alpha   90.00
_cell.angle_beta   90.00
_cell.angle_gamma   90.00
#
_symmetry.space_group_name_H-M   'P 1'
#
loop_
_entity.id
_entity.type
_entity.pdbx_description
1 polymer ?
#
loop_
_entity_poly.entity_id
_entity_poly.type
_entity_poly.pdbx_seq_one_letter_code
_entity_poly.pdbx_strand_id
1 'polypeptide(L)'
;MTLRFLTIVALAAFVLSSSARIYNTNAKGADASPSATNAVTANAVTINGRTLFLRNCAHCHGATAHGDDGPDLHDLGLTDDWIANRISKGKAGQMTAFAGKLQPAEIAALVAYVQSLK
;
A
#
# COMPACT_ATOMS: atom_id res chain seq x y z
N MET A 1 -40.85 -44.33 35.21
CA MET A 1 -39.37 -44.34 35.28
C MET A 1 -38.87 -42.98 34.86
N THR A 2 -38.83 -42.08 35.79
CA THR A 2 -37.73 -41.57 36.54
C THR A 2 -36.50 -41.30 35.70
N LEU A 3 -36.16 -40.08 35.53
CA LEU A 3 -35.21 -39.53 36.18
C LEU A 3 -34.42 -38.42 35.72
N ARG A 4 -34.45 -37.43 36.39
CA ARG A 4 -33.29 -36.65 36.83
C ARG A 4 -32.28 -36.26 35.74
N PHE A 5 -32.46 -35.10 35.19
CA PHE A 5 -31.33 -34.35 34.72
C PHE A 5 -31.08 -33.18 35.63
N LEU A 6 -30.07 -33.41 36.40
CA LEU A 6 -29.49 -32.47 37.33
C LEU A 6 -28.90 -31.30 36.56
N THR A 7 -29.31 -30.16 36.94
CA THR A 7 -28.73 -28.86 36.62
C THR A 7 -27.28 -28.80 37.00
N ILE A 8 -26.42 -28.63 36.05
CA ILE A 8 -25.08 -28.12 36.29
C ILE A 8 -25.02 -26.71 35.75
N VAL A 9 -25.34 -25.79 36.64
CA VAL A 9 -25.02 -24.38 36.44
C VAL A 9 -23.53 -24.23 36.68
N ALA A 10 -22.75 -24.25 35.63
CA ALA A 10 -21.36 -23.88 35.70
C ALA A 10 -21.25 -22.37 35.61
N LEU A 11 -20.96 -21.74 36.70
CA LEU A 11 -20.50 -20.37 36.77
C LEU A 11 -19.21 -20.24 35.97
N ALA A 12 -19.32 -19.74 34.76
CA ALA A 12 -18.14 -19.27 34.05
C ALA A 12 -17.77 -17.91 34.65
N ALA A 13 -16.72 -17.91 35.40
CA ALA A 13 -16.10 -16.72 35.95
C ALA A 13 -15.67 -15.80 34.82
N PHE A 14 -16.24 -14.63 34.82
CA PHE A 14 -15.93 -13.54 33.96
C PHE A 14 -14.58 -12.95 34.36
N VAL A 15 -13.53 -13.45 33.73
CA VAL A 15 -12.21 -12.83 33.84
C VAL A 15 -12.17 -11.62 32.94
N LEU A 16 -12.52 -10.49 33.50
CA LEU A 16 -12.23 -9.19 32.92
C LEU A 16 -10.73 -8.98 32.89
N SER A 17 -10.12 -9.38 31.80
CA SER A 17 -8.74 -9.00 31.50
C SER A 17 -8.73 -7.55 31.08
N SER A 18 -8.44 -6.68 32.01
CA SER A 18 -8.18 -5.27 31.77
C SER A 18 -6.89 -5.14 30.97
N SER A 19 -7.01 -5.12 29.66
CA SER A 19 -5.89 -4.74 28.80
C SER A 19 -5.61 -3.26 29.02
N ALA A 20 -4.57 -2.97 29.76
CA ALA A 20 -4.05 -1.63 29.95
C ALA A 20 -3.71 -1.03 28.59
N ARG A 21 -4.47 -0.02 28.20
CA ARG A 21 -4.14 0.85 27.10
C ARG A 21 -2.92 1.67 27.49
N ILE A 22 -1.79 1.30 26.95
CA ILE A 22 -0.61 2.15 27.00
C ILE A 22 -0.82 3.25 25.98
N TYR A 23 -1.46 4.34 26.41
CA TYR A 23 -1.43 5.58 25.66
C TYR A 23 -0.06 6.20 25.89
N ASN A 24 0.81 6.02 24.93
CA ASN A 24 2.06 6.78 24.92
C ASN A 24 1.76 8.21 24.47
N THR A 25 1.44 9.07 25.42
CA THR A 25 1.30 10.52 25.19
C THR A 25 2.65 11.19 25.40
N ASN A 26 3.56 11.05 24.45
CA ASN A 26 4.74 11.87 24.36
C ASN A 26 5.07 12.12 22.90
N ALA A 27 4.49 13.15 22.35
CA ALA A 27 5.04 13.81 21.18
C ALA A 27 4.63 15.27 21.16
N LYS A 28 5.32 16.05 21.97
CA LYS A 28 5.36 17.47 21.78
C LYS A 28 6.58 17.79 20.91
N GLY A 29 6.32 18.26 19.72
CA GLY A 29 7.26 19.05 18.93
C GLY A 29 8.20 18.25 18.05
N ALA A 30 7.89 18.22 16.77
CA ALA A 30 8.87 18.39 15.70
C ALA A 30 8.10 18.72 14.43
N ASP A 31 8.35 19.86 13.86
CA ASP A 31 8.11 20.17 12.47
C ASP A 31 8.70 19.05 11.62
N ALA A 32 7.83 18.23 11.05
CA ALA A 32 8.21 17.31 10.01
C ALA A 32 7.35 17.66 8.81
N SER A 33 7.97 18.41 7.91
CA SER A 33 7.57 18.51 6.51
C SER A 33 7.11 17.13 6.02
N PRO A 34 5.94 16.99 5.38
CA PRO A 34 5.53 15.72 4.82
C PRO A 34 6.41 15.44 3.61
N SER A 35 7.56 14.85 3.86
CA SER A 35 8.26 14.12 2.81
C SER A 35 7.37 12.94 2.46
N ALA A 36 6.65 13.05 1.33
CA ALA A 36 5.77 12.03 0.83
C ALA A 36 6.58 10.74 0.63
N THR A 37 6.60 9.91 1.65
CA THR A 37 7.14 8.56 1.56
C THR A 37 6.16 7.72 0.76
N ASN A 38 6.46 7.51 -0.52
CA ASN A 38 5.74 6.58 -1.40
C ASN A 38 5.98 5.12 -0.97
N ALA A 39 5.75 4.86 0.31
CA ALA A 39 5.94 3.56 0.91
C ALA A 39 4.60 2.99 1.35
N VAL A 40 4.25 1.85 0.80
CA VAL A 40 3.09 1.05 1.22
C VAL A 40 3.62 -0.09 2.07
N THR A 41 3.15 -0.18 3.30
CA THR A 41 3.53 -1.25 4.22
C THR A 41 2.61 -2.45 4.02
N ALA A 42 3.17 -3.54 3.49
CA ALA A 42 2.50 -4.83 3.44
C ALA A 42 3.38 -5.85 4.18
N ASN A 43 2.83 -6.53 5.18
CA ASN A 43 3.51 -7.58 5.96
C ASN A 43 4.89 -7.18 6.52
N ALA A 44 5.00 -5.98 7.10
CA ALA A 44 6.23 -5.41 7.64
C ALA A 44 7.35 -5.13 6.59
N VAL A 45 7.07 -5.30 5.32
CA VAL A 45 7.98 -4.91 4.24
C VAL A 45 7.50 -3.59 3.65
N THR A 46 8.32 -2.56 3.74
CA THR A 46 8.03 -1.29 3.09
C THR A 46 8.28 -1.40 1.59
N ILE A 47 7.23 -1.30 0.79
CA ILE A 47 7.31 -1.32 -0.67
C ILE A 47 7.60 0.10 -1.14
N ASN A 48 8.76 0.31 -1.79
CA ASN A 48 9.19 1.61 -2.27
C ASN A 48 8.86 1.78 -3.76
N GLY A 49 7.88 2.66 -4.06
CA GLY A 49 7.41 2.91 -5.42
C GLY A 49 8.49 3.42 -6.37
N ARG A 50 9.41 4.29 -5.89
CA ARG A 50 10.54 4.77 -6.70
C ARG A 50 11.49 3.64 -7.08
N THR A 51 11.78 2.74 -6.16
CA THR A 51 12.64 1.58 -6.45
C THR A 51 11.99 0.65 -7.48
N LEU A 52 10.69 0.41 -7.37
CA LEU A 52 9.93 -0.36 -8.35
C LEU A 52 9.93 0.33 -9.72
N PHE A 53 9.75 1.64 -9.75
CA PHE A 53 9.80 2.43 -10.97
C PHE A 53 11.15 2.30 -11.67
N LEU A 54 12.24 2.49 -10.96
CA LEU A 54 13.59 2.39 -11.53
C LEU A 54 13.88 1.01 -12.13
N ARG A 55 13.31 -0.05 -11.54
CA ARG A 55 13.52 -1.43 -12.01
C ARG A 55 12.65 -1.81 -13.21
N ASN A 56 11.44 -1.26 -13.31
CA ASN A 56 10.44 -1.77 -14.23
C ASN A 56 9.97 -0.76 -15.28
N CYS A 57 10.16 0.54 -15.03
CA CYS A 57 9.55 1.61 -15.83
C CYS A 57 10.58 2.55 -16.46
N ALA A 58 11.69 2.77 -15.76
CA ALA A 58 12.68 3.78 -16.12
C ALA A 58 13.34 3.55 -17.48
N HIS A 59 13.38 2.33 -17.99
CA HIS A 59 13.95 2.02 -19.31
C HIS A 59 13.17 2.64 -20.47
N CYS A 60 11.88 2.98 -20.26
CA CYS A 60 11.05 3.68 -21.25
C CYS A 60 10.74 5.12 -20.81
N HIS A 61 10.50 5.33 -19.50
CA HIS A 61 10.07 6.63 -19.00
C HIS A 61 11.22 7.52 -18.48
N GLY A 62 12.48 7.06 -18.62
CA GLY A 62 13.63 7.74 -18.04
C GLY A 62 13.76 7.58 -16.54
N ALA A 63 14.96 7.65 -15.98
CA ALA A 63 15.20 7.48 -14.55
C ALA A 63 14.58 8.59 -13.69
N THR A 64 14.32 9.74 -14.29
CA THR A 64 13.67 10.90 -13.67
C THR A 64 12.19 10.99 -14.04
N ALA A 65 11.67 10.04 -14.83
CA ALA A 65 10.29 10.00 -15.32
C ALA A 65 9.88 11.13 -16.29
N HIS A 66 10.83 11.92 -16.81
CA HIS A 66 10.55 12.94 -17.83
C HIS A 66 10.34 12.39 -19.24
N GLY A 67 10.37 11.08 -19.38
CA GLY A 67 10.22 10.42 -20.67
C GLY A 67 11.58 10.07 -21.29
N ASP A 68 11.51 9.08 -22.20
CA ASP A 68 12.56 8.66 -23.13
C ASP A 68 11.82 8.04 -24.32
N ASP A 69 11.77 6.71 -24.47
CA ASP A 69 10.89 6.05 -25.44
C ASP A 69 9.40 6.18 -25.05
N GLY A 70 9.10 6.31 -23.77
CA GLY A 70 7.77 6.56 -23.20
C GLY A 70 7.55 8.03 -22.85
N PRO A 71 6.30 8.44 -22.59
CA PRO A 71 5.96 9.82 -22.26
C PRO A 71 6.48 10.25 -20.88
N ASP A 72 6.58 11.57 -20.69
CA ASP A 72 6.74 12.21 -19.37
C ASP A 72 5.57 11.84 -18.44
N LEU A 73 5.89 11.57 -17.19
CA LEU A 73 4.92 11.16 -16.16
C LEU A 73 4.69 12.24 -15.09
N HIS A 74 5.23 13.44 -15.29
CA HIS A 74 5.00 14.55 -14.36
C HIS A 74 3.65 15.22 -14.62
N ASP A 75 3.04 15.72 -13.57
CA ASP A 75 1.80 16.51 -13.60
C ASP A 75 0.67 15.93 -14.47
N LEU A 76 0.53 14.60 -14.47
CA LEU A 76 -0.41 13.92 -15.37
C LEU A 76 -1.88 14.29 -15.15
N GLY A 77 -2.28 14.69 -13.92
CA GLY A 77 -3.67 15.00 -13.58
C GLY A 77 -4.63 13.82 -13.72
N LEU A 78 -4.11 12.60 -13.73
CA LEU A 78 -4.87 11.36 -13.85
C LEU A 78 -5.26 10.79 -12.49
N THR A 79 -6.35 10.01 -12.44
CA THR A 79 -6.77 9.33 -11.21
C THR A 79 -5.89 8.11 -10.94
N ASP A 80 -5.82 7.71 -9.66
CA ASP A 80 -5.09 6.51 -9.21
C ASP A 80 -5.56 5.26 -9.95
N ASP A 81 -6.88 5.10 -10.12
CA ASP A 81 -7.48 3.97 -10.83
C ASP A 81 -7.06 3.92 -12.29
N TRP A 82 -6.97 5.08 -12.94
CA TRP A 82 -6.52 5.14 -14.34
C TRP A 82 -5.06 4.70 -14.45
N ILE A 83 -4.19 5.20 -13.57
CA ILE A 83 -2.76 4.85 -13.54
C ILE A 83 -2.59 3.37 -13.22
N ALA A 84 -3.28 2.87 -12.18
CA ALA A 84 -3.25 1.45 -11.79
C ALA A 84 -3.68 0.54 -12.94
N ASN A 85 -4.75 0.91 -13.64
CA ASN A 85 -5.25 0.16 -14.80
C ASN A 85 -4.24 0.18 -15.95
N ARG A 86 -3.61 1.33 -16.22
CA ARG A 86 -2.57 1.45 -17.25
C ARG A 86 -1.35 0.59 -16.92
N ILE A 87 -0.87 0.60 -15.69
CA ILE A 87 0.24 -0.25 -15.25
C ILE A 87 -0.15 -1.73 -15.38
N SER A 88 -1.33 -2.10 -14.91
CA SER A 88 -1.80 -3.48 -14.91
C SER A 88 -1.95 -4.05 -16.33
N LYS A 89 -2.62 -3.32 -17.20
CA LYS A 89 -2.98 -3.79 -18.56
C LYS A 89 -1.98 -3.39 -19.65
N GLY A 90 -1.12 -2.41 -19.39
CA GLY A 90 -0.23 -1.87 -20.38
C GLY A 90 -0.95 -1.14 -21.51
N LYS A 91 -0.28 -1.00 -22.64
CA LYS A 91 -0.82 -0.48 -23.90
C LYS A 91 -0.22 -1.26 -25.05
N ALA A 92 -1.06 -1.91 -25.84
CA ALA A 92 -0.62 -2.79 -26.92
C ALA A 92 0.43 -2.12 -27.83
N GLY A 93 1.54 -2.78 -28.04
CA GLY A 93 2.66 -2.31 -28.85
C GLY A 93 3.48 -1.13 -28.28
N GLN A 94 3.13 -0.62 -27.09
CA GLN A 94 3.77 0.57 -26.51
C GLN A 94 4.22 0.38 -25.05
N MET A 95 3.42 -0.27 -24.23
CA MET A 95 3.71 -0.46 -22.82
C MET A 95 3.35 -1.87 -22.36
N THR A 96 4.29 -2.55 -21.73
CA THR A 96 4.08 -3.90 -21.18
C THR A 96 3.04 -3.91 -20.06
N ALA A 97 2.22 -4.96 -20.02
CA ALA A 97 1.31 -5.23 -18.90
C ALA A 97 2.07 -5.80 -17.68
N PHE A 98 1.75 -5.31 -16.48
CA PHE A 98 2.44 -5.71 -15.25
C PHE A 98 1.59 -6.51 -14.26
N ALA A 99 0.28 -6.69 -14.49
CA ALA A 99 -0.59 -7.45 -13.59
C ALA A 99 -0.12 -8.89 -13.31
N GLY A 100 0.63 -9.52 -14.23
CA GLY A 100 1.22 -10.84 -14.03
C GLY A 100 2.64 -10.83 -13.46
N LYS A 101 3.24 -9.66 -13.25
CA LYS A 101 4.63 -9.47 -12.82
C LYS A 101 4.75 -8.78 -11.47
N LEU A 102 3.82 -7.91 -11.15
CA LEU A 102 3.78 -7.13 -9.92
C LEU A 102 2.54 -7.48 -9.10
N GLN A 103 2.72 -7.52 -7.78
CA GLN A 103 1.60 -7.71 -6.86
C GLN A 103 0.74 -6.43 -6.78
N PRO A 104 -0.55 -6.53 -6.39
CA PRO A 104 -1.40 -5.35 -6.25
C PRO A 104 -0.84 -4.24 -5.37
N ALA A 105 -0.16 -4.60 -4.28
CA ALA A 105 0.48 -3.63 -3.39
C ALA A 105 1.68 -2.92 -4.05
N GLU A 106 2.41 -3.58 -4.95
CA GLU A 106 3.50 -2.98 -5.71
C GLU A 106 2.96 -2.01 -6.76
N ILE A 107 1.84 -2.36 -7.41
CA ILE A 107 1.14 -1.46 -8.34
C ILE A 107 0.64 -0.22 -7.60
N ALA A 108 0.05 -0.37 -6.40
CA ALA A 108 -0.38 0.76 -5.59
C ALA A 108 0.79 1.67 -5.18
N ALA A 109 1.95 1.10 -4.84
CA ALA A 109 3.16 1.88 -4.54
C ALA A 109 3.69 2.63 -5.77
N LEU A 110 3.61 2.04 -6.96
CA LEU A 110 3.95 2.72 -8.22
C LEU A 110 2.99 3.87 -8.51
N VAL A 111 1.69 3.68 -8.31
CA VAL A 111 0.68 4.75 -8.47
C VAL A 111 1.01 5.93 -7.56
N ALA A 112 1.24 5.67 -6.28
CA ALA A 112 1.61 6.71 -5.32
C ALA A 112 2.90 7.45 -5.72
N TYR A 113 3.89 6.73 -6.25
CA TYR A 113 5.11 7.35 -6.76
C TYR A 113 4.84 8.26 -7.96
N VAL A 114 4.10 7.77 -8.97
CA VAL A 114 3.76 8.56 -10.18
C VAL A 114 2.94 9.80 -9.81
N GLN A 115 1.99 9.69 -8.90
CA GLN A 115 1.22 10.84 -8.40
C GLN A 115 2.07 11.89 -7.66
N SER A 116 3.23 11.50 -7.14
CA SER A 116 4.14 12.42 -6.47
C SER A 116 5.05 13.20 -7.42
N LEU A 117 5.09 12.85 -8.70
CA LEU A 117 5.89 13.55 -9.71
C LEU A 117 5.23 14.88 -10.11
N LYS A 118 5.93 15.98 -9.85
CA LYS A 118 5.49 17.36 -10.11
C LYS A 118 6.57 18.12 -10.89
#